data_1b0c16ab4b589dce9d8ba19b84155ee4
#
_entry.id   1b0c16ab4b589dce9d8ba19b84155ee4
#
_cell.length_a   1.000
_cell.length_b   1.000
_cell.length_c   1.000
_cell.angle_alpha   90.00
_cell.angle_beta   90.00
_cell.angle_gamma   90.00
#
_symmetry.space_group_name_H-M   'P 1'
#
loop_
_entity.id
_entity.type
_entity.pdbx_description
1 polymer ?
#
loop_
_entity_poly.entity_id
_entity_poly.type
_entity_poly.pdbx_seq_one_letter_code
_entity_poly.pdbx_strand_id
1 'polypeptide(L)'
;MTSAEVGEAMRPALIRSFSQLEELDPHRPVVTLFSGGLDSSYLLLRLRRMGVRDVHAVSVDIGEDESSTYKRQVAEALGATIHILDRREEFADQYVAPAIAAQAVYLGIHPVSSTLSRPLIAHSAVALAHELGAQAVLHTANRSQNTLRRLNGALGLLGYQGAFGSPYDLDPVSRDDKLVELRAAGIDLLAGRIVSGDSNLWCREFESGILDDPEHHEVPEEMYAWSRPTAAPGATDDLTVTFEHGRPVALDGEPLPLTELVARLNHRVGAYGLGRYSGLEHLDHGEKVLEIREMPAAWLLLSGYRHVESACLEAELIREKRSLEQVWTREALEGRWFGELRLTVQAFIDACAARTSGSVTWRLRAGGADTRAITAGRPLYLRDREAWEEHAIAAESAPFARTASALLAAA
;
A
#
# COMPACT_ATOMS: atom_id res chain seq x y z
N MET A 1 20.70 -1.48 -48.92
CA MET A 1 19.82 -0.54 -48.18
C MET A 1 20.11 -0.78 -46.73
N THR A 2 20.73 0.16 -46.10
CA THR A 2 21.34 0.13 -44.78
C THR A 2 20.26 0.22 -43.69
N SER A 3 20.32 -0.71 -42.74
CA SER A 3 19.58 -0.69 -41.48
C SER A 3 20.18 0.33 -40.53
N ALA A 4 19.79 1.57 -40.65
CA ALA A 4 20.12 2.62 -39.72
C ALA A 4 19.06 3.69 -39.82
N GLU A 5 18.09 3.62 -38.91
CA GLU A 5 17.19 4.68 -38.43
C GLU A 5 16.03 4.04 -37.67
N VAL A 6 16.38 3.17 -36.67
CA VAL A 6 15.53 3.02 -35.53
C VAL A 6 15.89 4.17 -34.61
N GLY A 7 15.08 5.25 -34.66
CA GLY A 7 15.29 6.41 -33.82
C GLY A 7 15.44 5.95 -32.36
N GLU A 8 16.54 6.37 -31.74
CA GLU A 8 16.75 6.27 -30.30
C GLU A 8 15.54 6.95 -29.65
N ALA A 9 14.59 6.15 -29.15
CA ALA A 9 13.50 6.68 -28.35
C ALA A 9 14.16 7.39 -27.17
N MET A 10 14.10 8.73 -27.19
CA MET A 10 14.67 9.57 -26.13
C MET A 10 14.14 9.04 -24.81
N ARG A 11 15.02 8.53 -23.94
CA ARG A 11 14.61 8.13 -22.59
C ARG A 11 14.05 9.36 -21.90
N PRO A 12 12.90 9.25 -21.22
CA PRO A 12 12.32 10.38 -20.51
C PRO A 12 13.35 10.95 -19.52
N ALA A 13 13.45 12.28 -19.45
CA ALA A 13 14.39 12.96 -18.58
C ALA A 13 13.99 12.76 -17.12
N LEU A 14 14.92 12.25 -16.29
CA LEU A 14 14.70 12.12 -14.86
C LEU A 14 15.06 13.44 -14.16
N ILE A 15 14.06 14.08 -13.57
CA ILE A 15 14.24 15.29 -12.74
C ILE A 15 14.73 14.87 -11.36
N ARG A 16 15.88 15.44 -10.95
CA ARG A 16 16.56 15.14 -9.69
C ARG A 16 16.95 16.37 -8.88
N SER A 17 16.92 17.56 -9.49
CA SER A 17 17.34 18.81 -8.86
C SER A 17 16.41 19.97 -9.25
N PHE A 18 16.41 21.03 -8.44
CA PHE A 18 15.63 22.24 -8.75
C PHE A 18 16.16 22.97 -9.98
N SER A 19 17.46 22.90 -10.28
CA SER A 19 18.03 23.49 -11.49
C SER A 19 17.48 22.87 -12.77
N GLN A 20 17.16 21.57 -12.77
CA GLN A 20 16.57 20.91 -13.93
C GLN A 20 15.11 21.37 -14.19
N LEU A 21 14.43 21.93 -13.20
CA LEU A 21 13.09 22.53 -13.42
C LEU A 21 13.16 23.81 -14.25
N GLU A 22 14.32 24.50 -14.30
CA GLU A 22 14.53 25.69 -15.12
C GLU A 22 14.53 25.39 -16.62
N GLU A 23 14.72 24.11 -16.99
CA GLU A 23 14.67 23.63 -18.37
C GLU A 23 13.23 23.40 -18.87
N LEU A 24 12.23 23.42 -17.97
CA LEU A 24 10.82 23.25 -18.34
C LEU A 24 10.30 24.48 -19.09
N ASP A 25 9.49 24.22 -20.12
CA ASP A 25 8.77 25.29 -20.81
C ASP A 25 7.70 25.88 -19.88
N PRO A 26 7.76 27.17 -19.51
CA PRO A 26 6.80 27.79 -18.60
C PRO A 26 5.37 27.85 -19.14
N HIS A 27 5.16 27.59 -20.44
CA HIS A 27 3.86 27.62 -21.10
C HIS A 27 3.24 26.25 -21.31
N ARG A 28 3.93 25.17 -20.96
CA ARG A 28 3.40 23.81 -21.07
C ARG A 28 2.96 23.27 -19.71
N PRO A 29 1.89 22.46 -19.66
CA PRO A 29 1.39 21.90 -18.41
C PRO A 29 2.45 21.09 -17.66
N VAL A 30 2.44 21.20 -16.33
CA VAL A 30 3.21 20.36 -15.40
C VAL A 30 2.25 19.75 -14.40
N VAL A 31 2.31 18.43 -14.26
CA VAL A 31 1.58 17.70 -13.21
C VAL A 31 2.50 17.47 -12.03
N THR A 32 2.04 17.73 -10.82
CA THR A 32 2.77 17.41 -9.59
C THR A 32 1.91 16.64 -8.61
N LEU A 33 2.46 15.61 -7.99
CA LEU A 33 1.83 14.94 -6.87
C LEU A 33 1.74 15.89 -5.68
N PHE A 34 0.59 15.97 -5.05
CA PHE A 34 0.30 16.96 -4.02
C PHE A 34 -0.39 16.34 -2.82
N SER A 35 0.32 16.28 -1.71
CA SER A 35 -0.20 15.79 -0.42
C SER A 35 -0.76 16.92 0.48
N GLY A 36 -0.58 18.19 0.13
CA GLY A 36 -0.84 19.31 1.04
C GLY A 36 0.24 19.51 2.12
N GLY A 37 1.27 18.69 2.11
CA GLY A 37 2.40 18.79 3.04
C GLY A 37 3.40 19.87 2.65
N LEU A 38 4.42 20.05 3.53
CA LEU A 38 5.43 21.10 3.38
C LEU A 38 6.18 21.03 2.05
N ASP A 39 6.67 19.84 1.69
CA ASP A 39 7.49 19.65 0.50
C ASP A 39 6.70 19.87 -0.80
N SER A 40 5.49 19.35 -0.87
CA SER A 40 4.63 19.52 -2.04
C SER A 40 4.17 20.97 -2.21
N SER A 41 3.89 21.67 -1.12
CA SER A 41 3.56 23.11 -1.16
C SER A 41 4.77 23.96 -1.56
N TYR A 42 5.96 23.62 -1.08
CA TYR A 42 7.19 24.32 -1.47
C TYR A 42 7.51 24.10 -2.95
N LEU A 43 7.30 22.90 -3.49
CA LEU A 43 7.46 22.65 -4.93
C LEU A 43 6.53 23.51 -5.76
N LEU A 44 5.26 23.68 -5.38
CA LEU A 44 4.32 24.60 -6.07
C LEU A 44 4.84 26.04 -6.03
N LEU A 45 5.34 26.51 -4.88
CA LEU A 45 5.94 27.84 -4.76
C LEU A 45 7.13 28.02 -5.70
N ARG A 46 8.01 27.02 -5.80
CA ARG A 46 9.19 27.07 -6.69
C ARG A 46 8.77 27.11 -8.16
N LEU A 47 7.85 26.27 -8.61
CA LEU A 47 7.33 26.27 -9.97
C LEU A 47 6.72 27.64 -10.33
N ARG A 48 5.90 28.22 -9.44
CA ARG A 48 5.34 29.56 -9.61
C ARG A 48 6.42 30.63 -9.76
N ARG A 49 7.49 30.62 -8.94
CA ARG A 49 8.61 31.58 -9.00
C ARG A 49 9.44 31.44 -10.27
N MET A 50 9.52 30.24 -10.82
CA MET A 50 10.16 29.97 -12.12
C MET A 50 9.29 30.39 -13.31
N GLY A 51 8.07 30.87 -13.07
CA GLY A 51 7.15 31.36 -14.09
C GLY A 51 6.35 30.27 -14.81
N VAL A 52 6.36 29.02 -14.32
CA VAL A 52 5.49 27.94 -14.83
C VAL A 52 4.05 28.33 -14.52
N ARG A 53 3.24 28.50 -15.57
CA ARG A 53 1.88 29.08 -15.46
C ARG A 53 0.78 28.04 -15.34
N ASP A 54 1.01 26.86 -15.90
CA ASP A 54 0.01 25.79 -16.00
C ASP A 54 0.46 24.60 -15.13
N VAL A 55 0.19 24.71 -13.82
CA VAL A 55 0.56 23.69 -12.82
C VAL A 55 -0.68 22.99 -12.32
N HIS A 56 -0.72 21.68 -12.48
CA HIS A 56 -1.79 20.79 -12.03
C HIS A 56 -1.33 19.98 -10.83
N ALA A 57 -1.88 20.28 -9.66
CA ALA A 57 -1.64 19.55 -8.42
C ALA A 57 -2.60 18.35 -8.32
N VAL A 58 -2.09 17.14 -8.21
CA VAL A 58 -2.88 15.90 -8.11
C VAL A 58 -2.81 15.35 -6.70
N SER A 59 -3.96 15.28 -6.04
CA SER A 59 -4.13 14.55 -4.79
C SER A 59 -5.04 13.35 -5.04
N VAL A 60 -4.57 12.16 -4.68
CA VAL A 60 -5.32 10.91 -4.86
C VAL A 60 -5.87 10.50 -3.50
N ASP A 61 -7.19 10.57 -3.34
CA ASP A 61 -7.87 10.10 -2.13
C ASP A 61 -7.95 8.56 -2.14
N ILE A 62 -7.26 7.95 -1.22
CA ILE A 62 -7.19 6.51 -0.98
C ILE A 62 -7.61 6.15 0.46
N GLY A 63 -8.41 7.04 1.08
CA GLY A 63 -8.83 6.92 2.48
C GLY A 63 -7.85 7.58 3.44
N GLU A 64 -7.28 8.72 3.05
CA GLU A 64 -6.42 9.55 3.89
C GLU A 64 -7.22 10.32 4.95
N ASP A 65 -6.57 10.65 6.07
CA ASP A 65 -7.18 11.46 7.15
C ASP A 65 -7.18 12.97 6.83
N GLU A 66 -6.57 13.40 5.71
CA GLU A 66 -6.39 14.81 5.39
C GLU A 66 -7.59 15.44 4.69
N SER A 67 -7.94 16.66 5.13
CA SER A 67 -9.04 17.43 4.57
C SER A 67 -8.77 17.85 3.12
N SER A 68 -9.64 17.45 2.20
CA SER A 68 -9.63 17.89 0.79
C SER A 68 -9.78 19.40 0.65
N THR A 69 -10.52 20.06 1.56
CA THR A 69 -10.69 21.52 1.61
C THR A 69 -9.37 22.23 1.88
N TYR A 70 -8.58 21.71 2.83
CA TYR A 70 -7.26 22.26 3.14
C TYR A 70 -6.30 22.16 1.95
N LYS A 71 -6.23 20.98 1.31
CA LYS A 71 -5.41 20.77 0.10
C LYS A 71 -5.78 21.75 -1.02
N ARG A 72 -7.09 21.99 -1.22
CA ARG A 72 -7.59 22.93 -2.22
C ARG A 72 -7.14 24.35 -1.92
N GLN A 73 -7.33 24.81 -0.69
CA GLN A 73 -6.93 26.17 -0.28
C GLN A 73 -5.44 26.43 -0.49
N VAL A 74 -4.58 25.47 -0.12
CA VAL A 74 -3.12 25.63 -0.27
C VAL A 74 -2.73 25.64 -1.76
N ALA A 75 -3.23 24.72 -2.57
CA ALA A 75 -2.89 24.66 -3.99
C ALA A 75 -3.32 25.92 -4.76
N GLU A 76 -4.56 26.38 -4.54
CA GLU A 76 -5.12 27.59 -5.18
C GLU A 76 -4.35 28.84 -4.74
N ALA A 77 -3.98 28.98 -3.46
CA ALA A 77 -3.17 30.09 -2.98
C ALA A 77 -1.77 30.13 -3.61
N LEU A 78 -1.24 28.98 -4.00
CA LEU A 78 0.02 28.85 -4.74
C LEU A 78 -0.14 28.94 -6.26
N GLY A 79 -1.37 29.12 -6.76
CA GLY A 79 -1.66 29.33 -8.18
C GLY A 79 -1.70 28.03 -9.00
N ALA A 80 -1.91 26.88 -8.37
CA ALA A 80 -2.05 25.60 -9.04
C ALA A 80 -3.52 25.20 -9.18
N THR A 81 -3.86 24.55 -10.30
CA THR A 81 -5.14 23.85 -10.47
C THR A 81 -5.09 22.52 -9.73
N ILE A 82 -6.00 22.33 -8.77
CA ILE A 82 -6.01 21.09 -8.00
C ILE A 82 -7.01 20.06 -8.53
N HIS A 83 -6.56 18.82 -8.67
CA HIS A 83 -7.35 17.64 -8.98
C HIS A 83 -7.35 16.69 -7.76
N ILE A 84 -8.52 16.49 -7.16
CA ILE A 84 -8.71 15.54 -6.08
C ILE A 84 -9.44 14.33 -6.67
N LEU A 85 -8.74 13.21 -6.77
CA LEU A 85 -9.23 11.99 -7.41
C LEU A 85 -9.61 10.97 -6.34
N ASP A 86 -10.89 10.65 -6.22
CA ASP A 86 -11.32 9.53 -5.36
C ASP A 86 -10.94 8.21 -6.02
N ARG A 87 -10.04 7.46 -5.37
CA ARG A 87 -9.54 6.16 -5.81
C ARG A 87 -9.64 5.11 -4.70
N ARG A 88 -10.48 5.33 -3.71
CA ARG A 88 -10.60 4.43 -2.55
C ARG A 88 -11.02 3.01 -2.93
N GLU A 89 -12.01 2.87 -3.80
CA GLU A 89 -12.45 1.56 -4.29
C GLU A 89 -11.37 0.90 -5.16
N GLU A 90 -10.76 1.65 -6.08
CA GLU A 90 -9.69 1.14 -6.92
C GLU A 90 -8.49 0.69 -6.07
N PHE A 91 -8.12 1.45 -5.04
CA PHE A 91 -7.06 1.08 -4.11
C PHE A 91 -7.38 -0.20 -3.35
N ALA A 92 -8.59 -0.32 -2.82
CA ALA A 92 -9.02 -1.53 -2.12
C ALA A 92 -9.01 -2.75 -3.04
N ASP A 93 -9.54 -2.62 -4.24
CA ASP A 93 -9.78 -3.75 -5.15
C ASP A 93 -8.55 -4.20 -5.92
N GLN A 94 -7.73 -3.25 -6.39
CA GLN A 94 -6.61 -3.56 -7.28
C GLN A 94 -5.24 -3.57 -6.57
N TYR A 95 -5.17 -3.09 -5.32
CA TYR A 95 -3.90 -3.03 -4.59
C TYR A 95 -3.98 -3.76 -3.24
N VAL A 96 -5.01 -3.51 -2.43
CA VAL A 96 -5.14 -4.14 -1.11
C VAL A 96 -5.58 -5.61 -1.23
N ALA A 97 -6.60 -5.92 -2.04
CA ALA A 97 -7.05 -7.30 -2.19
C ALA A 97 -5.96 -8.23 -2.74
N PRO A 98 -5.20 -7.89 -3.81
CA PRO A 98 -4.04 -8.66 -4.23
C PRO A 98 -2.95 -8.79 -3.15
N ALA A 99 -2.72 -7.73 -2.36
CA ALA A 99 -1.74 -7.78 -1.27
C ALA A 99 -2.16 -8.73 -0.14
N ILE A 100 -3.47 -8.85 0.16
CA ILE A 100 -3.99 -9.85 1.10
C ILE A 100 -3.71 -11.25 0.56
N ALA A 101 -4.06 -11.54 -0.70
CA ALA A 101 -3.83 -12.83 -1.33
C ALA A 101 -2.33 -13.17 -1.43
N ALA A 102 -1.49 -12.17 -1.71
CA ALA A 102 -0.04 -12.29 -1.74
C ALA A 102 0.60 -12.32 -0.35
N GLN A 103 -0.18 -12.18 0.73
CA GLN A 103 0.37 -12.08 2.09
C GLN A 103 1.52 -11.07 2.16
N ALA A 104 1.29 -9.88 1.62
CA ALA A 104 2.29 -8.84 1.41
C ALA A 104 2.80 -8.25 2.73
N VAL A 105 3.68 -9.01 3.38
CA VAL A 105 4.31 -8.70 4.65
C VAL A 105 5.81 -8.55 4.43
N TYR A 106 6.35 -7.38 4.80
CA TYR A 106 7.78 -7.10 4.67
C TYR A 106 8.58 -7.96 5.66
N LEU A 107 9.46 -8.81 5.14
CA LEU A 107 10.34 -9.73 5.90
C LEU A 107 9.60 -10.54 7.00
N GLY A 108 8.30 -10.76 6.85
CA GLY A 108 7.48 -11.44 7.87
C GLY A 108 7.14 -10.58 9.09
N ILE A 109 7.39 -9.27 9.04
CA ILE A 109 7.29 -8.36 10.19
C ILE A 109 5.98 -7.58 10.19
N HIS A 110 5.74 -6.78 9.14
CA HIS A 110 4.56 -5.92 9.05
C HIS A 110 3.97 -5.89 7.64
N PRO A 111 2.65 -5.67 7.49
CA PRO A 111 2.03 -5.45 6.18
C PRO A 111 2.63 -4.26 5.46
N VAL A 112 2.81 -4.36 4.14
CA VAL A 112 3.19 -3.21 3.31
C VAL A 112 2.01 -2.29 3.11
N SER A 113 2.23 -0.98 3.02
CA SER A 113 1.18 0.04 2.89
C SER A 113 1.50 1.10 1.85
N SER A 114 2.40 2.04 2.11
CA SER A 114 2.81 3.07 1.13
C SER A 114 3.33 2.45 -0.18
N THR A 115 3.87 1.26 -0.11
CA THR A 115 4.22 0.42 -1.27
C THR A 115 3.04 0.16 -2.21
N LEU A 116 1.83 0.02 -1.67
CA LEU A 116 0.61 -0.24 -2.45
C LEU A 116 0.02 1.05 -3.03
N SER A 117 0.13 2.16 -2.31
CA SER A 117 -0.46 3.44 -2.73
C SER A 117 0.35 4.13 -3.84
N ARG A 118 1.68 4.05 -3.81
CA ARG A 118 2.55 4.77 -4.75
C ARG A 118 2.32 4.41 -6.22
N PRO A 119 2.14 3.14 -6.62
CA PRO A 119 1.83 2.81 -8.01
C PRO A 119 0.47 3.35 -8.48
N LEU A 120 -0.56 3.35 -7.64
CA LEU A 120 -1.86 3.96 -7.98
C LEU A 120 -1.74 5.48 -8.13
N ILE A 121 -1.03 6.14 -7.22
CA ILE A 121 -0.78 7.58 -7.28
C ILE A 121 -0.02 7.93 -8.57
N ALA A 122 1.04 7.19 -8.91
CA ALA A 122 1.80 7.37 -10.14
C ALA A 122 0.92 7.15 -11.39
N HIS A 123 0.11 6.09 -11.42
CA HIS A 123 -0.81 5.79 -12.51
C HIS A 123 -1.83 6.92 -12.72
N SER A 124 -2.44 7.41 -11.63
CA SER A 124 -3.39 8.53 -11.69
C SER A 124 -2.76 9.81 -12.21
N ALA A 125 -1.52 10.12 -11.80
CA ALA A 125 -0.79 11.29 -12.29
C ALA A 125 -0.40 11.18 -13.77
N VAL A 126 0.04 10.00 -14.22
CA VAL A 126 0.37 9.77 -15.64
C VAL A 126 -0.88 9.85 -16.52
N ALA A 127 -2.01 9.30 -16.07
CA ALA A 127 -3.27 9.42 -16.78
C ALA A 127 -3.67 10.88 -17.00
N LEU A 128 -3.63 11.70 -15.95
CA LEU A 128 -3.90 13.13 -16.04
C LEU A 128 -2.85 13.85 -16.91
N ALA A 129 -1.58 13.49 -16.79
CA ALA A 129 -0.51 14.10 -17.60
C ALA A 129 -0.69 13.81 -19.10
N HIS A 130 -1.16 12.63 -19.47
CA HIS A 130 -1.50 12.32 -20.86
C HIS A 130 -2.71 13.12 -21.35
N GLU A 131 -3.77 13.24 -20.52
CA GLU A 131 -4.95 14.04 -20.84
C GLU A 131 -4.62 15.52 -21.12
N LEU A 132 -3.73 16.09 -20.31
CA LEU A 132 -3.32 17.49 -20.40
C LEU A 132 -2.18 17.75 -21.41
N GLY A 133 -1.54 16.71 -21.93
CA GLY A 133 -0.31 16.84 -22.72
C GLY A 133 0.85 17.44 -21.91
N ALA A 134 0.92 17.11 -20.62
CA ALA A 134 1.91 17.66 -19.71
C ALA A 134 3.33 17.24 -20.10
N GLN A 135 4.28 18.17 -19.92
CA GLN A 135 5.69 17.93 -20.20
C GLN A 135 6.41 17.19 -19.08
N ALA A 136 5.88 17.25 -17.84
CA ALA A 136 6.50 16.65 -16.67
C ALA A 136 5.48 16.14 -15.65
N VAL A 137 5.86 15.06 -14.94
CA VAL A 137 5.20 14.57 -13.72
C VAL A 137 6.20 14.63 -12.57
N LEU A 138 5.94 15.48 -11.58
CA LEU A 138 6.83 15.75 -10.47
C LEU A 138 6.28 15.17 -9.15
N HIS A 139 7.20 14.85 -8.24
CA HIS A 139 6.89 14.51 -6.86
C HIS A 139 7.94 15.06 -5.90
N THR A 140 7.77 14.85 -4.59
CA THR A 140 8.62 15.47 -3.57
C THR A 140 9.33 14.49 -2.65
N ALA A 141 9.35 13.22 -3.02
CA ALA A 141 10.10 12.22 -2.27
C ALA A 141 11.61 12.51 -2.35
N ASN A 142 12.32 12.27 -1.27
CA ASN A 142 13.75 12.48 -1.13
C ASN A 142 14.49 11.15 -0.86
N ARG A 143 15.83 11.20 -0.74
CA ARG A 143 16.67 10.00 -0.57
C ARG A 143 16.50 9.29 0.78
N SER A 144 16.02 9.97 1.79
CA SER A 144 15.73 9.35 3.09
C SER A 144 14.43 8.56 3.10
N GLN A 145 13.70 8.54 1.96
CA GLN A 145 12.39 7.91 1.83
C GLN A 145 12.40 6.84 0.73
N ASN A 146 11.91 5.65 1.04
CA ASN A 146 11.67 4.59 0.07
C ASN A 146 10.66 4.98 -1.02
N THR A 147 9.85 6.00 -0.77
CA THR A 147 8.90 6.60 -1.71
C THR A 147 9.58 7.09 -3.00
N LEU A 148 10.82 7.58 -2.95
CA LEU A 148 11.56 8.06 -4.12
C LEU A 148 11.68 6.98 -5.19
N ARG A 149 12.20 5.81 -4.83
CA ARG A 149 12.37 4.68 -5.78
C ARG A 149 11.03 4.09 -6.22
N ARG A 150 10.04 4.06 -5.31
CA ARG A 150 8.70 3.52 -5.61
C ARG A 150 7.98 4.37 -6.66
N LEU A 151 8.00 5.69 -6.53
CA LEU A 151 7.39 6.60 -7.51
C LEU A 151 8.18 6.62 -8.82
N ASN A 152 9.50 6.80 -8.79
CA ASN A 152 10.33 6.81 -10.00
C ASN A 152 10.23 5.48 -10.77
N GLY A 153 10.22 4.35 -10.06
CA GLY A 153 10.06 3.04 -10.67
C GLY A 153 8.70 2.86 -11.34
N ALA A 154 7.62 3.25 -10.65
CA ALA A 154 6.26 3.18 -11.20
C ALA A 154 6.10 4.10 -12.42
N LEU A 155 6.54 5.36 -12.34
CA LEU A 155 6.47 6.32 -13.47
C LEU A 155 7.24 5.81 -14.70
N GLY A 156 8.45 5.27 -14.50
CA GLY A 156 9.25 4.71 -15.58
C GLY A 156 8.59 3.48 -16.23
N LEU A 157 7.98 2.59 -15.45
CA LEU A 157 7.32 1.39 -15.97
C LEU A 157 5.97 1.67 -16.64
N LEU A 158 5.31 2.81 -16.30
CA LEU A 158 4.10 3.26 -16.97
C LEU A 158 4.36 3.81 -18.37
N GLY A 159 5.63 3.97 -18.77
CA GLY A 159 6.00 4.41 -20.10
C GLY A 159 5.68 5.88 -20.37
N TYR A 160 5.61 6.73 -19.34
CA TYR A 160 5.43 8.16 -19.51
C TYR A 160 6.61 8.76 -20.28
N GLN A 161 6.34 9.51 -21.37
CA GLN A 161 7.35 10.02 -22.28
C GLN A 161 7.89 11.41 -21.90
N GLY A 162 7.19 12.14 -21.02
CA GLY A 162 7.64 13.42 -20.47
C GLY A 162 8.71 13.25 -19.38
N ALA A 163 9.26 14.37 -18.90
CA ALA A 163 10.16 14.36 -17.76
C ALA A 163 9.45 13.93 -16.49
N PHE A 164 10.11 13.21 -15.57
CA PHE A 164 9.52 12.87 -14.28
C PHE A 164 10.56 12.77 -13.18
N GLY A 165 10.15 12.87 -11.93
CA GLY A 165 11.01 12.66 -10.78
C GLY A 165 10.80 13.67 -9.66
N SER A 166 11.82 13.81 -8.81
CA SER A 166 11.81 14.69 -7.64
C SER A 166 13.01 15.62 -7.63
N PRO A 167 12.82 16.94 -7.56
CA PRO A 167 13.95 17.86 -7.39
C PRO A 167 14.68 17.69 -6.06
N TYR A 168 14.05 17.10 -5.06
CA TYR A 168 14.64 16.82 -3.76
C TYR A 168 15.60 15.63 -3.73
N ASP A 169 15.76 14.91 -4.84
CA ASP A 169 16.72 13.80 -4.92
C ASP A 169 18.17 14.29 -4.72
N LEU A 170 18.55 15.39 -5.34
CA LEU A 170 19.90 15.96 -5.26
C LEU A 170 19.97 17.31 -4.53
N ASP A 171 18.85 18.02 -4.40
CA ASP A 171 18.80 19.33 -3.77
C ASP A 171 17.92 19.30 -2.52
N PRO A 172 18.46 18.84 -1.38
CA PRO A 172 17.74 18.90 -0.11
C PRO A 172 17.54 20.36 0.32
N VAL A 173 16.32 20.69 0.74
CA VAL A 173 15.98 22.00 1.29
C VAL A 173 15.57 21.80 2.74
N SER A 174 16.12 22.61 3.66
CA SER A 174 15.81 22.48 5.08
C SER A 174 14.33 22.77 5.37
N ARG A 175 13.80 22.19 6.45
CA ARG A 175 12.42 22.46 6.90
C ARG A 175 12.20 23.94 7.16
N ASP A 176 13.17 24.59 7.83
CA ASP A 176 13.09 26.00 8.22
C ASP A 176 13.09 26.93 7.01
N ASP A 177 13.94 26.69 6.02
CA ASP A 177 13.97 27.46 4.78
C ASP A 177 12.63 27.38 4.02
N LYS A 178 12.05 26.16 3.91
CA LYS A 178 10.72 25.98 3.31
C LYS A 178 9.63 26.78 4.01
N LEU A 179 9.62 26.73 5.35
CA LEU A 179 8.63 27.45 6.16
C LEU A 179 8.80 28.97 6.04
N VAL A 180 10.04 29.47 6.04
CA VAL A 180 10.32 30.91 5.87
C VAL A 180 9.82 31.39 4.51
N GLU A 181 10.14 30.65 3.44
CA GLU A 181 9.76 31.04 2.09
C GLU A 181 8.22 30.93 1.84
N LEU A 182 7.56 29.92 2.38
CA LEU A 182 6.11 29.76 2.28
C LEU A 182 5.38 30.83 3.08
N ARG A 183 5.83 31.18 4.29
CA ARG A 183 5.28 32.31 5.07
C ARG A 183 5.42 33.63 4.34
N ALA A 184 6.58 33.88 3.73
CA ALA A 184 6.79 35.07 2.92
C ALA A 184 5.86 35.14 1.69
N ALA A 185 5.35 34.00 1.23
CA ALA A 185 4.34 33.89 0.17
C ALA A 185 2.88 33.89 0.72
N GLY A 186 2.69 34.11 2.02
CA GLY A 186 1.35 34.14 2.65
C GLY A 186 0.78 32.77 3.03
N ILE A 187 1.59 31.71 3.03
CA ILE A 187 1.18 30.35 3.39
C ILE A 187 1.72 30.02 4.79
N ASP A 188 0.88 30.15 5.80
CA ASP A 188 1.24 29.90 7.21
C ASP A 188 0.58 28.64 7.81
N LEU A 189 -0.11 27.84 6.98
CA LEU A 189 -0.95 26.72 7.42
C LEU A 189 -0.18 25.44 7.81
N LEU A 190 1.15 25.44 7.63
CA LEU A 190 1.96 24.20 7.74
C LEU A 190 2.73 24.08 9.07
N ALA A 191 2.52 25.04 10.00
CA ALA A 191 3.16 25.04 11.31
C ALA A 191 2.43 24.07 12.26
N GLY A 192 3.16 23.10 12.84
CA GLY A 192 2.63 22.29 13.94
C GLY A 192 2.70 20.76 13.78
N ARG A 193 3.07 20.23 12.63
CA ARG A 193 3.31 18.77 12.52
C ARG A 193 4.64 18.40 13.14
N ILE A 194 4.60 17.54 14.16
CA ILE A 194 5.79 17.07 14.90
C ILE A 194 6.39 15.79 14.30
N VAL A 195 5.65 15.10 13.43
CA VAL A 195 6.06 13.89 12.69
C VAL A 195 5.59 13.98 11.24
N SER A 196 6.23 13.23 10.37
CA SER A 196 5.73 12.94 9.03
C SER A 196 4.73 11.79 9.11
N GLY A 197 3.62 11.89 8.41
CA GLY A 197 2.59 10.85 8.37
C GLY A 197 2.18 10.52 6.95
N ASP A 198 1.88 9.26 6.71
CA ASP A 198 1.27 8.73 5.49
C ASP A 198 0.10 7.85 5.92
N SER A 199 -1.09 8.14 5.45
CA SER A 199 -2.28 7.36 5.77
C SER A 199 -3.06 7.00 4.52
N ASN A 200 -3.69 5.85 4.57
CA ASN A 200 -4.62 5.36 3.57
C ASN A 200 -5.59 4.40 4.27
N LEU A 201 -6.59 3.87 3.57
CA LEU A 201 -7.59 2.97 4.17
C LEU A 201 -6.99 1.71 4.83
N TRP A 202 -5.77 1.30 4.44
CA TRP A 202 -5.12 0.06 4.88
C TRP A 202 -4.22 0.23 6.09
N CYS A 203 -3.54 1.39 6.20
CA CYS A 203 -2.57 1.64 7.25
C CYS A 203 -2.38 3.14 7.46
N ARG A 204 -2.04 3.54 8.70
CA ARG A 204 -1.48 4.85 9.04
C ARG A 204 -0.03 4.64 9.45
N GLU A 205 0.88 5.34 8.81
CA GLU A 205 2.33 5.27 9.02
C GLU A 205 2.84 6.60 9.55
N PHE A 206 3.78 6.56 10.49
CA PHE A 206 4.41 7.75 11.08
C PHE A 206 5.91 7.54 11.15
N GLU A 207 6.67 8.57 10.73
CA GLU A 207 8.13 8.60 10.75
C GLU A 207 8.65 10.00 11.05
N SER A 208 9.94 10.13 11.31
CA SER A 208 10.70 11.38 11.50
C SER A 208 10.29 12.22 12.73
N GLY A 209 10.96 13.34 12.93
CA GLY A 209 10.73 14.26 14.03
C GLY A 209 11.03 13.65 15.38
N ILE A 210 10.03 13.52 16.26
CA ILE A 210 10.20 12.89 17.58
C ILE A 210 10.51 11.40 17.52
N LEU A 211 10.44 10.78 16.32
CA LEU A 211 10.69 9.35 16.05
C LEU A 211 12.10 9.11 15.47
N ASP A 212 12.94 10.14 15.31
CA ASP A 212 14.27 9.98 14.69
C ASP A 212 15.26 9.17 15.55
N ASP A 213 15.04 9.10 16.86
CA ASP A 213 15.86 8.29 17.77
C ASP A 213 15.13 6.99 18.15
N PRO A 214 15.48 5.84 17.54
CA PRO A 214 14.83 4.57 17.86
C PRO A 214 15.20 4.02 19.25
N GLU A 215 16.25 4.53 19.88
CA GLU A 215 16.67 4.09 21.22
C GLU A 215 15.87 4.79 22.33
N HIS A 216 15.31 5.98 22.03
CA HIS A 216 14.55 6.80 22.98
C HIS A 216 13.32 7.43 22.31
N HIS A 217 12.33 6.62 21.97
CA HIS A 217 11.09 7.14 21.39
C HIS A 217 9.89 6.86 22.30
N GLU A 218 9.01 7.84 22.35
CA GLU A 218 7.70 7.71 22.97
C GLU A 218 6.64 8.19 21.94
N VAL A 219 5.70 7.32 21.66
CA VAL A 219 4.59 7.64 20.74
C VAL A 219 3.41 8.13 21.57
N PRO A 220 3.03 9.41 21.45
CA PRO A 220 1.86 9.93 22.14
C PRO A 220 0.59 9.14 21.77
N GLU A 221 -0.21 8.75 22.76
CA GLU A 221 -1.44 7.99 22.51
C GLU A 221 -2.42 8.72 21.59
N GLU A 222 -2.33 10.04 21.49
CA GLU A 222 -3.14 10.88 20.60
C GLU A 222 -2.85 10.63 19.11
N MET A 223 -1.67 10.12 18.77
CA MET A 223 -1.29 9.76 17.41
C MET A 223 -2.06 8.53 16.92
N TYR A 224 -2.47 7.65 17.83
CA TYR A 224 -3.23 6.47 17.48
C TYR A 224 -4.73 6.82 17.36
N ALA A 225 -5.25 6.88 16.12
CA ALA A 225 -6.65 7.14 15.86
C ALA A 225 -7.49 5.86 15.74
N TRP A 226 -6.91 4.80 15.18
CA TRP A 226 -7.63 3.55 14.95
C TRP A 226 -7.48 2.54 16.09
N SER A 227 -6.30 2.46 16.68
CA SER A 227 -5.95 1.41 17.65
C SER A 227 -5.92 1.90 19.10
N ARG A 228 -6.54 3.05 19.38
CA ARG A 228 -6.77 3.49 20.77
C ARG A 228 -7.78 2.57 21.44
N PRO A 229 -7.42 1.94 22.56
CA PRO A 229 -8.36 1.06 23.26
C PRO A 229 -9.58 1.83 23.74
N THR A 230 -10.76 1.44 23.26
CA THR A 230 -12.06 2.01 23.65
C THR A 230 -13.02 0.97 24.19
N ALA A 231 -12.70 -0.33 24.05
CA ALA A 231 -13.48 -1.41 24.63
C ALA A 231 -13.42 -1.37 26.15
N ALA A 232 -14.55 -1.65 26.81
CA ALA A 232 -14.59 -1.71 28.27
C ALA A 232 -13.65 -2.82 28.81
N PRO A 233 -13.08 -2.64 30.01
CA PRO A 233 -12.26 -3.67 30.63
C PRO A 233 -12.98 -5.03 30.70
N GLY A 234 -12.35 -6.08 30.20
CA GLY A 234 -12.94 -7.44 30.15
C GLY A 234 -13.96 -7.68 29.03
N ALA A 235 -14.29 -6.67 28.24
CA ALA A 235 -15.18 -6.85 27.09
C ALA A 235 -14.53 -7.77 26.03
N THR A 236 -15.38 -8.55 25.36
CA THR A 236 -14.99 -9.36 24.20
C THR A 236 -15.97 -9.10 23.06
N ASP A 237 -15.50 -9.29 21.83
CA ASP A 237 -16.33 -9.17 20.61
C ASP A 237 -16.01 -10.33 19.67
N ASP A 238 -17.04 -11.08 19.29
CA ASP A 238 -16.88 -12.15 18.31
C ASP A 238 -17.16 -11.57 16.91
N LEU A 239 -16.24 -11.74 15.99
CA LEU A 239 -16.42 -11.32 14.60
C LEU A 239 -16.00 -12.42 13.62
N THR A 240 -16.66 -12.46 12.48
CA THR A 240 -16.41 -13.43 11.42
C THR A 240 -16.14 -12.70 10.10
N VAL A 241 -15.00 -13.00 9.46
CA VAL A 241 -14.73 -12.55 8.09
C VAL A 241 -14.87 -13.72 7.13
N THR A 242 -15.62 -13.50 6.05
CA THR A 242 -15.76 -14.47 4.95
C THR A 242 -14.87 -14.05 3.79
N PHE A 243 -14.16 -15.04 3.24
CA PHE A 243 -13.30 -14.91 2.06
C PHE A 243 -13.88 -15.75 0.91
N GLU A 244 -13.91 -15.16 -0.28
CA GLU A 244 -14.26 -15.84 -1.52
C GLU A 244 -13.14 -15.62 -2.55
N HIS A 245 -12.61 -16.70 -3.09
CA HIS A 245 -11.50 -16.66 -4.06
C HIS A 245 -10.36 -15.75 -3.61
N GLY A 246 -9.99 -15.88 -2.32
CA GLY A 246 -8.91 -15.11 -1.71
C GLY A 246 -9.25 -13.68 -1.29
N ARG A 247 -10.46 -13.20 -1.55
CA ARG A 247 -10.89 -11.84 -1.27
C ARG A 247 -11.84 -11.79 -0.05
N PRO A 248 -11.63 -10.88 0.90
CA PRO A 248 -12.62 -10.62 1.95
C PRO A 248 -13.90 -10.03 1.33
N VAL A 249 -15.06 -10.62 1.61
CA VAL A 249 -16.34 -10.24 0.98
C VAL A 249 -17.45 -9.95 1.98
N ALA A 250 -17.36 -10.44 3.23
CA ALA A 250 -18.39 -10.21 4.22
C ALA A 250 -17.82 -10.14 5.64
N LEU A 251 -18.49 -9.37 6.48
CA LEU A 251 -18.25 -9.27 7.92
C LEU A 251 -19.53 -9.67 8.66
N ASP A 252 -19.43 -10.66 9.57
CA ASP A 252 -20.55 -11.23 10.34
C ASP A 252 -21.74 -11.68 9.46
N GLY A 253 -21.45 -12.15 8.25
CA GLY A 253 -22.43 -12.57 7.26
C GLY A 253 -23.05 -11.44 6.43
N GLU A 254 -22.72 -10.17 6.70
CA GLU A 254 -23.11 -9.02 5.89
C GLU A 254 -22.13 -8.83 4.74
N PRO A 255 -22.55 -8.95 3.45
CA PRO A 255 -21.70 -8.63 2.31
C PRO A 255 -21.35 -7.14 2.29
N LEU A 256 -20.09 -6.81 2.09
CA LEU A 256 -19.59 -5.42 2.13
C LEU A 256 -18.57 -5.18 1.01
N PRO A 257 -18.54 -3.95 0.44
CA PRO A 257 -17.38 -3.48 -0.31
C PRO A 257 -16.11 -3.55 0.56
N LEU A 258 -14.97 -3.86 -0.05
CA LEU A 258 -13.73 -4.03 0.72
C LEU A 258 -13.33 -2.74 1.47
N THR A 259 -13.61 -1.57 0.90
CA THR A 259 -13.40 -0.27 1.56
C THR A 259 -14.14 -0.16 2.90
N GLU A 260 -15.42 -0.55 2.92
CA GLU A 260 -16.23 -0.51 4.13
C GLU A 260 -15.85 -1.62 5.13
N LEU A 261 -15.57 -2.82 4.63
CA LEU A 261 -15.11 -3.93 5.45
C LEU A 261 -13.81 -3.57 6.19
N VAL A 262 -12.84 -2.99 5.49
CA VAL A 262 -11.58 -2.53 6.10
C VAL A 262 -11.82 -1.42 7.13
N ALA A 263 -12.66 -0.43 6.82
CA ALA A 263 -12.98 0.66 7.74
C ALA A 263 -13.63 0.13 9.03
N ARG A 264 -14.61 -0.77 8.92
CA ARG A 264 -15.27 -1.40 10.09
C ARG A 264 -14.29 -2.23 10.91
N LEU A 265 -13.39 -2.98 10.27
CA LEU A 265 -12.37 -3.76 10.96
C LEU A 265 -11.33 -2.87 11.65
N ASN A 266 -10.87 -1.78 11.02
CA ASN A 266 -9.96 -0.83 11.66
C ASN A 266 -10.55 -0.30 12.96
N HIS A 267 -11.84 0.01 12.98
CA HIS A 267 -12.54 0.47 14.17
C HIS A 267 -12.74 -0.65 15.22
N ARG A 268 -13.32 -1.81 14.82
CA ARG A 268 -13.66 -2.90 15.77
C ARG A 268 -12.43 -3.56 16.37
N VAL A 269 -11.43 -3.89 15.55
CA VAL A 269 -10.18 -4.53 16.00
C VAL A 269 -9.34 -3.55 16.79
N GLY A 270 -9.26 -2.30 16.31
CA GLY A 270 -8.52 -1.23 16.97
C GLY A 270 -9.06 -0.87 18.35
N ALA A 271 -10.38 -1.00 18.58
CA ALA A 271 -10.99 -0.75 19.87
C ALA A 271 -10.41 -1.63 21.01
N TYR A 272 -9.78 -2.76 20.68
CA TYR A 272 -9.08 -3.65 21.60
C TYR A 272 -7.57 -3.39 21.68
N GLY A 273 -7.06 -2.32 21.06
CA GLY A 273 -5.64 -1.96 21.03
C GLY A 273 -4.80 -2.84 20.12
N LEU A 274 -5.42 -3.50 19.15
CA LEU A 274 -4.75 -4.42 18.23
C LEU A 274 -4.31 -3.73 16.93
N GLY A 275 -3.29 -4.28 16.27
CA GLY A 275 -2.82 -3.79 14.97
C GLY A 275 -1.85 -2.62 15.05
N ARG A 276 -1.12 -2.45 16.15
CA ARG A 276 0.02 -1.52 16.26
C ARG A 276 1.32 -2.23 15.91
N TYR A 277 2.24 -1.47 15.33
CA TYR A 277 3.61 -1.88 15.08
C TYR A 277 4.56 -0.72 15.31
N SER A 278 5.70 -0.99 15.92
CA SER A 278 6.84 -0.09 16.02
C SER A 278 8.08 -0.87 15.63
N GLY A 279 8.87 -0.37 14.69
CA GLY A 279 10.06 -1.08 14.26
C GLY A 279 10.83 -0.36 13.15
N LEU A 280 11.92 -0.98 12.73
CA LEU A 280 12.85 -0.39 11.78
C LEU A 280 12.53 -0.78 10.35
N GLU A 281 12.35 0.20 9.47
CA GLU A 281 12.30 0.03 8.01
C GLU A 281 13.69 0.24 7.41
N HIS A 282 14.02 -0.56 6.38
CA HIS A 282 15.30 -0.46 5.67
C HIS A 282 15.23 0.59 4.54
N LEU A 283 16.29 1.39 4.44
CA LEU A 283 16.56 2.26 3.30
C LEU A 283 17.50 1.60 2.28
N ASP A 284 17.74 2.27 1.15
CA ASP A 284 18.47 1.71 0.00
C ASP A 284 19.91 1.28 0.30
N HIS A 285 20.58 1.94 1.23
CA HIS A 285 22.00 1.73 1.50
C HIS A 285 22.28 0.95 2.79
N GLY A 286 21.21 0.35 3.37
CA GLY A 286 21.32 -0.48 4.57
C GLY A 286 21.06 0.27 5.87
N GLU A 287 20.89 1.58 5.82
CA GLU A 287 20.40 2.40 6.94
C GLU A 287 18.97 2.03 7.27
N LYS A 288 18.52 2.41 8.46
CA LYS A 288 17.18 2.11 8.97
C LYS A 288 16.58 3.33 9.63
N VAL A 289 15.27 3.44 9.51
CA VAL A 289 14.47 4.48 10.17
C VAL A 289 13.39 3.83 11.02
N LEU A 290 13.03 4.46 12.13
CA LEU A 290 11.90 4.01 12.94
C LEU A 290 10.60 4.39 12.24
N GLU A 291 9.72 3.42 12.12
CA GLU A 291 8.33 3.62 11.70
C GLU A 291 7.35 3.10 12.74
N ILE A 292 6.30 3.86 12.94
CA ILE A 292 5.14 3.48 13.74
C ILE A 292 3.95 3.28 12.81
N ARG A 293 3.18 2.21 13.04
CA ARG A 293 2.04 1.87 12.18
C ARG A 293 0.79 1.54 12.98
N GLU A 294 -0.36 1.95 12.46
CA GLU A 294 -1.68 1.46 12.85
C GLU A 294 -2.29 0.73 11.66
N MET A 295 -2.63 -0.54 11.85
CA MET A 295 -3.08 -1.42 10.77
C MET A 295 -4.01 -2.54 11.28
N PRO A 296 -5.08 -2.22 12.06
CA PRO A 296 -5.92 -3.24 12.71
C PRO A 296 -6.57 -4.21 11.72
N ALA A 297 -7.16 -3.68 10.63
CA ALA A 297 -7.76 -4.50 9.59
C ALA A 297 -6.72 -5.36 8.86
N ALA A 298 -5.58 -4.78 8.49
CA ALA A 298 -4.53 -5.49 7.77
C ALA A 298 -3.99 -6.66 8.59
N TRP A 299 -3.72 -6.42 9.88
CA TRP A 299 -3.27 -7.45 10.81
C TRP A 299 -4.23 -8.63 10.89
N LEU A 300 -5.55 -8.37 11.03
CA LEU A 300 -6.55 -9.41 11.12
C LEU A 300 -6.79 -10.13 9.79
N LEU A 301 -6.91 -9.38 8.69
CA LEU A 301 -7.21 -9.94 7.36
C LEU A 301 -6.09 -10.83 6.82
N LEU A 302 -4.83 -10.45 7.01
CA LEU A 302 -3.69 -11.28 6.61
C LEU A 302 -3.64 -12.57 7.44
N SER A 303 -3.89 -12.51 8.75
CA SER A 303 -4.01 -13.69 9.60
C SER A 303 -5.18 -14.58 9.15
N GLY A 304 -6.34 -13.98 8.88
CA GLY A 304 -7.53 -14.69 8.42
C GLY A 304 -7.34 -15.41 7.11
N TYR A 305 -6.80 -14.70 6.12
CA TYR A 305 -6.49 -15.31 4.83
C TYR A 305 -5.56 -16.52 4.98
N ARG A 306 -4.52 -16.41 5.81
CA ARG A 306 -3.58 -17.52 6.06
C ARG A 306 -4.27 -18.74 6.67
N HIS A 307 -5.26 -18.55 7.54
CA HIS A 307 -6.06 -19.65 8.09
C HIS A 307 -6.89 -20.35 7.01
N VAL A 308 -7.61 -19.56 6.17
CA VAL A 308 -8.43 -20.13 5.08
C VAL A 308 -7.54 -20.80 4.04
N GLU A 309 -6.43 -20.20 3.67
CA GLU A 309 -5.44 -20.77 2.75
C GLU A 309 -4.93 -22.13 3.23
N SER A 310 -4.54 -22.21 4.51
CA SER A 310 -4.09 -23.47 5.11
C SER A 310 -5.18 -24.54 5.14
N ALA A 311 -6.45 -24.14 5.20
CA ALA A 311 -7.57 -25.07 5.16
C ALA A 311 -7.91 -25.56 3.74
N CYS A 312 -7.52 -24.82 2.68
CA CYS A 312 -7.89 -25.08 1.29
C CYS A 312 -6.77 -25.65 0.42
N LEU A 313 -5.50 -25.35 0.74
CA LEU A 313 -4.34 -25.66 -0.11
C LEU A 313 -3.43 -26.70 0.56
N GLU A 314 -2.80 -27.51 -0.28
CA GLU A 314 -1.80 -28.50 0.15
C GLU A 314 -0.52 -27.82 0.66
N ALA A 315 0.15 -28.45 1.60
CA ALA A 315 1.34 -27.92 2.26
C ALA A 315 2.48 -27.59 1.27
N GLU A 316 2.68 -28.40 0.24
CA GLU A 316 3.71 -28.15 -0.79
C GLU A 316 3.40 -26.89 -1.58
N LEU A 317 2.14 -26.70 -2.01
CA LEU A 317 1.72 -25.50 -2.73
C LEU A 317 1.87 -24.23 -1.88
N ILE A 318 1.53 -24.31 -0.59
CA ILE A 318 1.73 -23.18 0.35
C ILE A 318 3.22 -22.87 0.52
N ARG A 319 4.08 -23.86 0.53
CA ARG A 319 5.54 -23.72 0.67
C ARG A 319 6.12 -22.91 -0.51
N GLU A 320 5.76 -23.28 -1.73
CA GLU A 320 6.19 -22.56 -2.93
C GLU A 320 5.58 -21.15 -2.98
N LYS A 321 4.29 -21.01 -2.64
CA LYS A 321 3.63 -19.72 -2.59
C LYS A 321 4.33 -18.75 -1.63
N ARG A 322 4.75 -19.20 -0.44
CA ARG A 322 5.49 -18.37 0.54
C ARG A 322 6.77 -17.79 -0.04
N SER A 323 7.50 -18.54 -0.84
CA SER A 323 8.70 -18.04 -1.53
C SER A 323 8.35 -16.93 -2.52
N LEU A 324 7.27 -17.13 -3.29
CA LEU A 324 6.79 -16.16 -4.27
C LEU A 324 6.13 -14.93 -3.63
N GLU A 325 5.51 -15.05 -2.47
CA GLU A 325 5.01 -13.91 -1.67
C GLU A 325 6.12 -12.90 -1.36
N GLN A 326 7.33 -13.38 -1.02
CA GLN A 326 8.47 -12.51 -0.78
C GLN A 326 9.01 -11.87 -2.07
N VAL A 327 8.95 -12.58 -3.19
CA VAL A 327 9.28 -12.01 -4.52
C VAL A 327 8.28 -10.91 -4.87
N TRP A 328 6.98 -11.18 -4.75
CA TRP A 328 5.91 -10.22 -5.01
C TRP A 328 6.09 -8.95 -4.16
N THR A 329 6.30 -9.12 -2.87
CA THR A 329 6.49 -8.03 -1.91
C THR A 329 7.72 -7.20 -2.26
N ARG A 330 8.84 -7.84 -2.57
CA ARG A 330 10.08 -7.16 -2.98
C ARG A 330 9.89 -6.35 -4.26
N GLU A 331 9.28 -6.93 -5.30
CA GLU A 331 9.04 -6.22 -6.55
C GLU A 331 8.17 -4.96 -6.34
N ALA A 332 7.15 -5.06 -5.48
CA ALA A 332 6.32 -3.91 -5.11
C ALA A 332 7.14 -2.85 -4.34
N LEU A 333 7.94 -3.27 -3.34
CA LEU A 333 8.79 -2.39 -2.53
C LEU A 333 9.81 -1.62 -3.36
N GLU A 334 10.39 -2.27 -4.37
CA GLU A 334 11.39 -1.71 -5.27
C GLU A 334 10.79 -0.84 -6.40
N GLY A 335 9.50 -0.50 -6.32
CA GLY A 335 8.82 0.33 -7.33
C GLY A 335 8.54 -0.39 -8.65
N ARG A 336 8.64 -1.71 -8.69
CA ARG A 336 8.40 -2.52 -9.90
C ARG A 336 7.00 -3.14 -9.91
N TRP A 337 6.00 -2.39 -9.42
CA TRP A 337 4.59 -2.83 -9.39
C TRP A 337 4.08 -3.27 -10.76
N PHE A 338 4.42 -2.53 -11.81
CA PHE A 338 4.03 -2.82 -13.19
C PHE A 338 5.03 -3.71 -13.92
N GLY A 339 6.04 -4.24 -13.22
CA GLY A 339 7.08 -5.08 -13.77
C GLY A 339 6.61 -6.49 -14.10
N GLU A 340 7.20 -7.10 -15.14
CA GLU A 340 6.84 -8.42 -15.66
C GLU A 340 6.94 -9.51 -14.57
N LEU A 341 7.99 -9.49 -13.75
CA LEU A 341 8.17 -10.48 -12.68
C LEU A 341 7.02 -10.43 -11.66
N ARG A 342 6.66 -9.22 -11.19
CA ARG A 342 5.53 -9.09 -10.25
C ARG A 342 4.22 -9.58 -10.87
N LEU A 343 3.96 -9.23 -12.14
CA LEU A 343 2.76 -9.66 -12.85
C LEU A 343 2.70 -11.19 -13.01
N THR A 344 3.84 -11.83 -13.32
CA THR A 344 3.92 -13.30 -13.43
C THR A 344 3.67 -13.97 -12.08
N VAL A 345 4.28 -13.44 -11.01
CA VAL A 345 4.04 -13.96 -9.65
C VAL A 345 2.59 -13.73 -9.21
N GLN A 346 1.97 -12.60 -9.59
CA GLN A 346 0.55 -12.36 -9.33
C GLN A 346 -0.33 -13.46 -9.93
N ALA A 347 -0.07 -13.88 -11.16
CA ALA A 347 -0.84 -14.94 -11.81
C ALA A 347 -0.77 -16.27 -11.02
N PHE A 348 0.40 -16.60 -10.44
CA PHE A 348 0.53 -17.76 -9.56
C PHE A 348 -0.31 -17.61 -8.30
N ILE A 349 -0.25 -16.41 -7.66
CA ILE A 349 -1.01 -16.11 -6.44
C ILE A 349 -2.51 -16.17 -6.73
N ASP A 350 -2.97 -15.65 -7.86
CA ASP A 350 -4.38 -15.67 -8.27
C ASP A 350 -4.89 -17.11 -8.46
N ALA A 351 -4.07 -17.99 -9.04
CA ALA A 351 -4.40 -19.41 -9.16
C ALA A 351 -4.57 -20.12 -7.79
N CYS A 352 -3.78 -19.72 -6.79
CA CYS A 352 -3.94 -20.19 -5.41
C CYS A 352 -5.20 -19.59 -4.76
N ALA A 353 -5.38 -18.28 -4.92
CA ALA A 353 -6.52 -17.52 -4.37
C ALA A 353 -7.87 -18.03 -4.88
N ALA A 354 -7.97 -18.41 -6.15
CA ALA A 354 -9.17 -18.98 -6.74
C ALA A 354 -9.69 -20.24 -6.02
N ARG A 355 -8.82 -20.94 -5.29
CA ARG A 355 -9.14 -22.12 -4.48
C ARG A 355 -9.37 -21.81 -3.01
N THR A 356 -9.11 -20.56 -2.58
CA THR A 356 -9.10 -20.14 -1.17
C THR A 356 -10.41 -19.43 -0.84
N SER A 357 -11.40 -20.19 -0.34
CA SER A 357 -12.71 -19.67 0.09
C SER A 357 -13.13 -20.28 1.42
N GLY A 358 -13.64 -19.47 2.33
CA GLY A 358 -14.03 -19.91 3.67
C GLY A 358 -14.22 -18.73 4.61
N SER A 359 -14.31 -19.00 5.91
CA SER A 359 -14.45 -17.95 6.91
C SER A 359 -13.61 -18.25 8.15
N VAL A 360 -13.25 -17.17 8.86
CA VAL A 360 -12.60 -17.26 10.17
C VAL A 360 -13.40 -16.45 11.17
N THR A 361 -13.63 -17.02 12.33
CA THR A 361 -14.25 -16.36 13.48
C THR A 361 -13.20 -16.16 14.57
N TRP A 362 -13.13 -14.93 15.08
CA TRP A 362 -12.25 -14.60 16.21
C TRP A 362 -13.09 -14.08 17.37
N ARG A 363 -12.54 -14.28 18.57
CA ARG A 363 -12.92 -13.54 19.76
C ARG A 363 -11.86 -12.49 20.05
N LEU A 364 -12.23 -11.22 19.89
CA LEU A 364 -11.40 -10.09 20.27
C LEU A 364 -11.43 -9.90 21.78
N ARG A 365 -10.29 -9.57 22.34
CA ARG A 365 -10.12 -9.15 23.74
C ARG A 365 -8.96 -8.16 23.83
N ALA A 366 -8.82 -7.47 24.93
CA ALA A 366 -7.69 -6.57 25.14
C ALA A 366 -6.36 -7.30 24.89
N GLY A 367 -5.57 -6.80 23.94
CA GLY A 367 -4.25 -7.32 23.56
C GLY A 367 -4.26 -8.64 22.78
N GLY A 368 -5.39 -9.14 22.26
CA GLY A 368 -5.41 -10.39 21.49
C GLY A 368 -6.69 -10.67 20.72
N ALA A 369 -6.58 -11.56 19.71
CA ALA A 369 -7.69 -12.14 18.99
C ALA A 369 -7.51 -13.65 18.95
N ASP A 370 -8.40 -14.37 19.61
CA ASP A 370 -8.36 -15.83 19.68
C ASP A 370 -9.19 -16.42 18.54
N THR A 371 -8.58 -17.23 17.67
CA THR A 371 -9.30 -17.91 16.60
C THR A 371 -10.26 -18.93 17.20
N ARG A 372 -11.54 -18.82 16.89
CA ARG A 372 -12.64 -19.66 17.42
C ARG A 372 -13.12 -20.70 16.42
N ALA A 373 -13.13 -20.34 15.13
CA ALA A 373 -13.54 -21.24 14.07
C ALA A 373 -12.83 -20.91 12.77
N ILE A 374 -12.56 -21.94 11.99
CA ILE A 374 -12.08 -21.86 10.60
C ILE A 374 -13.00 -22.74 9.78
N THR A 375 -13.63 -22.20 8.75
CA THR A 375 -14.38 -22.96 7.77
C THR A 375 -13.78 -22.78 6.39
N ALA A 376 -13.91 -23.80 5.55
CA ALA A 376 -13.47 -23.75 4.16
C ALA A 376 -14.50 -24.40 3.27
N GLY A 377 -14.65 -23.85 2.05
CA GLY A 377 -15.57 -24.41 1.06
C GLY A 377 -15.18 -25.82 0.59
N ARG A 378 -13.87 -26.06 0.48
CA ARG A 378 -13.29 -27.38 0.17
C ARG A 378 -12.19 -27.68 1.18
N PRO A 379 -12.53 -28.12 2.42
CA PRO A 379 -11.57 -28.29 3.48
C PRO A 379 -10.67 -29.49 3.26
N LEU A 380 -9.39 -29.32 3.58
CA LEU A 380 -8.42 -30.41 3.69
C LEU A 380 -8.25 -30.90 5.13
N TYR A 381 -8.91 -30.26 6.09
CA TYR A 381 -8.88 -30.68 7.49
C TYR A 381 -9.88 -31.81 7.78
N LEU A 382 -9.51 -32.67 8.69
CA LEU A 382 -10.34 -33.77 9.15
C LEU A 382 -11.34 -33.28 10.21
N ARG A 383 -12.61 -33.72 10.09
CA ARG A 383 -13.65 -33.50 11.11
C ARG A 383 -13.76 -34.66 12.09
N ASP A 384 -13.43 -35.86 11.61
CA ASP A 384 -13.44 -37.08 12.38
C ASP A 384 -12.16 -37.87 12.03
N ARG A 385 -11.23 -37.93 13.00
CA ARG A 385 -9.95 -38.64 12.82
C ARG A 385 -10.10 -40.14 12.80
N GLU A 386 -10.96 -40.70 13.66
CA GLU A 386 -11.15 -42.13 13.78
C GLU A 386 -11.75 -42.72 12.50
N ALA A 387 -12.81 -42.09 11.99
CA ALA A 387 -13.40 -42.48 10.70
C ALA A 387 -12.40 -42.33 9.54
N TRP A 388 -11.53 -41.32 9.55
CA TRP A 388 -10.51 -41.19 8.53
C TRP A 388 -9.44 -42.26 8.61
N GLU A 389 -8.97 -42.62 9.81
CA GLU A 389 -7.98 -43.67 10.05
C GLU A 389 -8.50 -45.04 9.59
N GLU A 390 -9.74 -45.37 9.91
CA GLU A 390 -10.40 -46.60 9.44
C GLU A 390 -10.44 -46.69 7.91
N HIS A 391 -10.82 -45.58 7.25
CA HIS A 391 -10.85 -45.48 5.77
C HIS A 391 -9.44 -45.59 5.17
N ALA A 392 -8.45 -44.92 5.75
CA ALA A 392 -7.07 -44.94 5.27
C ALA A 392 -6.47 -46.35 5.36
N ILE A 393 -6.67 -47.05 6.46
CA ILE A 393 -6.23 -48.42 6.65
C ILE A 393 -6.91 -49.39 5.67
N ALA A 394 -8.23 -49.20 5.45
CA ALA A 394 -8.98 -50.01 4.48
C ALA A 394 -8.49 -49.78 3.06
N ALA A 395 -8.16 -48.53 2.69
CA ALA A 395 -7.65 -48.18 1.37
C ALA A 395 -6.22 -48.73 1.10
N GLU A 396 -5.36 -48.76 2.11
CA GLU A 396 -4.03 -49.37 1.99
C GLU A 396 -4.08 -50.90 1.94
N SER A 397 -5.08 -51.49 2.56
CA SER A 397 -5.31 -52.93 2.54
C SER A 397 -5.94 -53.42 1.25
N ALA A 398 -6.46 -52.53 0.40
CA ALA A 398 -7.03 -52.87 -0.93
C ALA A 398 -5.89 -52.92 -1.97
N PRO A 399 -5.70 -54.10 -2.64
CA PRO A 399 -4.62 -54.25 -3.61
C PRO A 399 -4.82 -53.30 -4.80
N PHE A 400 -3.92 -52.36 -5.01
CA PHE A 400 -3.69 -51.57 -6.22
C PHE A 400 -4.90 -50.88 -6.88
N ALA A 401 -5.60 -49.98 -6.20
CA ALA A 401 -6.59 -49.09 -6.82
C ALA A 401 -6.31 -47.58 -6.59
N ARG A 402 -5.06 -47.17 -6.59
CA ARG A 402 -4.71 -45.77 -6.73
C ARG A 402 -4.55 -45.42 -8.21
N THR A 403 -5.64 -45.25 -8.88
CA THR A 403 -5.65 -44.70 -10.23
C THR A 403 -5.69 -43.17 -10.20
N ALA A 404 -4.91 -42.57 -11.08
CA ALA A 404 -4.82 -41.16 -11.41
C ALA A 404 -6.18 -40.45 -11.69
N SER A 405 -7.29 -41.12 -11.50
CA SER A 405 -8.65 -40.66 -11.82
C SER A 405 -9.18 -39.58 -10.86
N ALA A 406 -8.65 -39.48 -9.64
CA ALA A 406 -9.10 -38.46 -8.68
C ALA A 406 -8.50 -37.07 -8.98
N LEU A 407 -7.38 -37.00 -9.70
CA LEU A 407 -6.75 -35.74 -10.10
C LEU A 407 -7.37 -35.12 -11.36
N LEU A 408 -8.00 -35.94 -12.21
CA LEU A 408 -8.64 -35.49 -13.44
C LEU A 408 -10.12 -35.09 -13.28
N ALA A 409 -10.76 -35.44 -12.19
CA ALA A 409 -12.15 -35.06 -11.90
C ALA A 409 -12.27 -33.73 -11.12
N ALA A 410 -11.15 -33.06 -10.84
CA ALA A 410 -11.09 -31.78 -10.14
C ALA A 410 -10.50 -30.62 -10.98
N ALA A 411 -10.28 -30.87 -12.30
CA ALA A 411 -9.84 -29.85 -13.28
C ALA A 411 -11.03 -29.20 -13.99
#